data_776855579540b2d58beb19361254497e
#
_entry.id   776855579540b2d58beb19361254497e
#
_cell.length_a   1.000
_cell.length_b   1.000
_cell.length_c   1.000
_cell.angle_alpha   90.00
_cell.angle_beta   90.00
_cell.angle_gamma   90.00
#
_symmetry.space_group_name_H-M   'P 1'
#
loop_
_entity.id
_entity.type
_entity.pdbx_description
1 polymer ?
#
loop_
_entity_poly.entity_id
_entity_poly.type
_entity_poly.pdbx_seq_one_letter_code
_entity_poly.pdbx_strand_id
1 'polypeptide(L)'
;MATTDTLEIYNELKETYPTLVLLVKSGDFYITYRDDARLCGDVLGVTVTKGSDKVEMTMFPCVGCDTYLPRLIRAGHRVAIFG
;
A
#
# COMPACT_ATOMS: atom_id res chain seq x y z
N MET A 1 -5.50 -25.09 -3.24
CA MET A 1 -6.24 -24.04 -2.57
C MET A 1 -5.70 -22.66 -3.00
N ALA A 2 -6.57 -21.83 -3.36
CA ALA A 2 -6.16 -20.50 -3.77
C ALA A 2 -6.10 -19.59 -2.55
N THR A 3 -4.93 -19.11 -2.25
CA THR A 3 -4.79 -18.00 -1.34
C THR A 3 -4.95 -16.74 -2.16
N THR A 4 -5.88 -15.89 -1.80
CA THR A 4 -6.01 -14.64 -2.53
C THR A 4 -4.75 -13.81 -2.31
N ASP A 5 -4.06 -13.55 -3.39
CA ASP A 5 -2.85 -12.76 -3.36
C ASP A 5 -3.20 -11.30 -3.04
N THR A 6 -2.44 -10.67 -2.16
CA THR A 6 -2.65 -9.27 -1.83
C THR A 6 -2.53 -8.37 -3.05
N LEU A 7 -1.69 -8.73 -4.01
CA LEU A 7 -1.58 -7.98 -5.26
C LEU A 7 -2.87 -8.03 -6.07
N GLU A 8 -3.52 -9.18 -6.12
CA GLU A 8 -4.81 -9.32 -6.81
C GLU A 8 -5.88 -8.46 -6.15
N ILE A 9 -5.94 -8.48 -4.82
CA ILE A 9 -6.87 -7.65 -4.06
C ILE A 9 -6.60 -6.17 -4.36
N TYR A 10 -5.33 -5.78 -4.34
CA TYR A 10 -4.94 -4.41 -4.64
C TYR A 10 -5.38 -3.99 -6.04
N ASN A 11 -5.14 -4.83 -7.04
CA ASN A 11 -5.50 -4.53 -8.41
C ASN A 11 -7.01 -4.35 -8.59
N GLU A 12 -7.81 -5.22 -7.97
CA GLU A 12 -9.27 -5.11 -8.03
C GLU A 12 -9.75 -3.83 -7.37
N LEU A 13 -9.21 -3.50 -6.21
CA LEU A 13 -9.58 -2.29 -5.49
C LEU A 13 -9.15 -1.04 -6.25
N LYS A 14 -7.99 -1.09 -6.92
CA LYS A 14 -7.49 0.03 -7.68
C LYS A 14 -8.36 0.34 -8.90
N GLU A 15 -8.99 -0.66 -9.48
CA GLU A 15 -9.96 -0.45 -10.57
C GLU A 15 -11.18 0.32 -10.07
N THR A 16 -11.59 0.06 -8.83
CA THR A 16 -12.74 0.73 -8.22
C THR A 16 -12.37 2.12 -7.69
N TYR A 17 -11.17 2.24 -7.12
CA TYR A 17 -10.71 3.48 -6.46
C TYR A 17 -9.38 3.94 -7.03
N PRO A 18 -9.33 4.35 -8.30
CA PRO A 18 -8.04 4.65 -8.95
C PRO A 18 -7.32 5.89 -8.41
N THR A 19 -8.02 6.76 -7.70
CA THR A 19 -7.43 7.99 -7.19
C THR A 19 -6.97 7.90 -5.74
N LEU A 20 -7.27 6.78 -5.08
CA LEU A 20 -6.91 6.59 -3.68
C LEU A 20 -5.57 5.86 -3.56
N VAL A 21 -4.83 6.16 -2.50
CA VAL A 21 -3.69 5.34 -2.09
C VAL A 21 -4.27 4.15 -1.32
N LEU A 22 -4.09 2.95 -1.85
CA LEU A 22 -4.69 1.76 -1.28
C LEU A 22 -3.68 0.99 -0.46
N LEU A 23 -4.05 0.70 0.78
CA LEU A 23 -3.25 -0.13 1.68
C LEU A 23 -4.04 -1.40 1.98
N VAL A 24 -3.43 -2.53 1.75
CA VAL A 24 -4.04 -3.84 2.01
C VAL A 24 -3.39 -4.43 3.24
N LYS A 25 -4.18 -4.73 4.25
CA LYS A 25 -3.69 -5.33 5.47
C LYS A 25 -3.40 -6.81 5.25
N SER A 26 -2.22 -7.25 5.62
CA SER A 26 -1.82 -8.64 5.57
C SER A 26 -1.05 -8.96 6.86
N GLY A 27 -1.69 -9.74 7.75
CA GLY A 27 -1.11 -9.98 9.07
C GLY A 27 -0.92 -8.70 9.85
N ASP A 28 0.31 -8.43 10.26
CA ASP A 28 0.65 -7.24 11.05
C ASP A 28 1.17 -6.08 10.21
N PHE A 29 1.02 -6.18 8.88
CA PHE A 29 1.56 -5.19 7.96
C PHE A 29 0.48 -4.66 7.03
N TYR A 30 0.69 -3.41 6.59
CA TYR A 30 -0.02 -2.85 5.46
C TYR A 30 0.89 -2.92 4.25
N ILE A 31 0.36 -3.38 3.13
CA ILE A 31 1.10 -3.56 1.89
C ILE A 31 0.46 -2.72 0.80
N THR A 32 1.28 -2.08 -0.01
CA THR A 32 0.81 -1.38 -1.19
C THR A 32 1.73 -1.67 -2.36
N TYR A 33 1.25 -1.41 -3.58
CA TYR A 33 1.93 -1.82 -4.80
C TYR A 33 1.98 -0.69 -5.80
N ARG A 34 2.84 -0.85 -6.82
CA ARG A 34 2.91 0.01 -8.01
C ARG A 34 3.15 1.47 -7.64
N ASP A 35 2.37 2.37 -8.23
CA ASP A 35 2.54 3.81 -8.00
C ASP A 35 2.29 4.21 -6.55
N ASP A 36 1.38 3.52 -5.86
CA ASP A 36 1.13 3.79 -4.45
C ASP A 36 2.34 3.41 -3.60
N ALA A 37 3.06 2.34 -3.96
CA ALA A 37 4.30 1.98 -3.28
C ALA A 37 5.37 3.05 -3.46
N ARG A 38 5.53 3.56 -4.66
CA ARG A 38 6.47 4.65 -4.94
C ARG A 38 6.12 5.90 -4.14
N LEU A 39 4.85 6.23 -4.13
CA LEU A 39 4.36 7.39 -3.40
C LEU A 39 4.65 7.27 -1.90
N CYS A 40 4.39 6.11 -1.34
CA CYS A 40 4.72 5.84 0.07
C CYS A 40 6.22 5.95 0.31
N GLY A 41 7.02 5.44 -0.61
CA GLY A 41 8.49 5.57 -0.51
C GLY A 41 8.92 7.01 -0.47
N ASP A 42 8.36 7.85 -1.33
CA ASP A 42 8.71 9.26 -1.42
C ASP A 42 8.23 10.05 -0.21
N VAL A 43 7.00 9.82 0.24
CA VAL A 43 6.38 10.60 1.31
C VAL A 43 6.83 10.11 2.69
N LEU A 44 6.91 8.81 2.87
CA LEU A 44 7.16 8.19 4.19
C LEU A 44 8.63 7.80 4.40
N GLY A 45 9.40 7.74 3.32
CA GLY A 45 10.77 7.29 3.41
C GLY A 45 10.92 5.78 3.63
N VAL A 46 9.87 5.02 3.36
CA VAL A 46 9.93 3.56 3.49
C VAL A 46 10.59 2.94 2.27
N THR A 47 11.16 1.75 2.44
CA THR A 47 11.84 1.06 1.36
C THR A 47 10.85 0.46 0.37
N VAL A 48 11.06 0.74 -0.91
CA VAL A 48 10.28 0.14 -1.99
C VAL A 48 11.12 -0.98 -2.60
N THR A 49 10.51 -2.16 -2.71
CA THR A 49 11.18 -3.34 -3.27
C THR A 49 10.39 -3.87 -4.45
N LYS A 50 10.97 -4.78 -5.21
CA LYS A 50 10.28 -5.50 -6.28
C LYS A 50 10.22 -6.97 -5.93
N GLY A 51 9.02 -7.54 -6.07
CA GLY A 51 8.84 -8.98 -5.90
C GLY A 51 9.31 -9.75 -7.13
N SER A 52 9.10 -11.07 -7.09
CA SER A 52 9.46 -11.95 -8.21
C SER A 52 8.69 -11.61 -9.49
N ASP A 53 7.54 -10.99 -9.38
CA ASP A 53 6.72 -10.51 -10.49
C ASP A 53 7.19 -9.15 -11.02
N LYS A 54 8.24 -8.58 -10.46
CA LYS A 54 8.80 -7.27 -10.80
C LYS A 54 7.84 -6.10 -10.53
N VAL A 55 6.82 -6.32 -9.73
CA VAL A 55 5.90 -5.26 -9.30
C VAL A 55 6.49 -4.58 -8.08
N GLU A 56 6.55 -3.26 -8.12
CA GLU A 56 7.02 -2.49 -6.97
C GLU A 56 6.05 -2.63 -5.82
N MET A 57 6.58 -2.80 -4.62
CA MET A 57 5.78 -2.93 -3.42
C MET A 57 6.52 -2.33 -2.23
N THR A 58 5.75 -1.94 -1.24
CA THR A 58 6.29 -1.58 0.06
C THR A 58 5.35 -2.07 1.14
N MET A 59 5.88 -2.27 2.33
CA MET A 59 5.07 -2.64 3.48
C MET A 59 5.59 -1.92 4.71
N PHE A 60 4.69 -1.69 5.65
CA PHE A 60 5.05 -1.12 6.93
C PHE A 60 4.14 -1.68 8.02
N PRO A 61 4.63 -1.74 9.27
CA PRO A 61 3.84 -2.33 10.35
C PRO A 61 2.56 -1.58 10.63
N CYS A 62 1.48 -2.30 10.93
CA CYS A 62 0.22 -1.69 11.32
C CYS A 62 0.37 -0.78 12.53
N VAL A 63 1.27 -1.13 13.46
CA VAL A 63 1.52 -0.32 14.66
C VAL A 63 2.10 1.05 14.35
N GLY A 64 2.69 1.21 13.15
CA GLY A 64 3.23 2.49 12.71
C GLY A 64 2.22 3.36 11.96
N CYS A 65 1.00 2.88 11.81
CA CYS A 65 -0.03 3.55 11.01
C CYS A 65 -0.30 4.98 11.49
N ASP A 66 -0.31 5.20 12.81
CA ASP A 66 -0.53 6.51 13.39
C ASP A 66 0.54 7.53 13.01
N THR A 67 1.74 7.05 12.65
CA THR A 67 2.83 7.90 12.19
C THR A 67 2.75 8.14 10.68
N TYR A 68 2.45 7.09 9.93
CA TYR A 68 2.51 7.13 8.47
C TYR A 68 1.29 7.76 7.81
N LEU A 69 0.09 7.44 8.28
CA LEU A 69 -1.13 7.96 7.66
C LEU A 69 -1.22 9.48 7.67
N PRO A 70 -0.92 10.16 8.79
CA PRO A 70 -0.96 11.63 8.79
C PRO A 70 -0.02 12.26 7.76
N ARG A 71 1.13 11.64 7.51
CA ARG A 71 2.07 12.15 6.50
C ARG A 71 1.49 12.08 5.09
N LEU A 72 0.82 10.97 4.77
CA LEU A 72 0.17 10.83 3.47
C LEU A 72 -0.96 11.85 3.29
N ILE A 73 -1.76 12.04 4.32
CA ILE A 73 -2.86 12.99 4.29
C ILE A 73 -2.35 14.43 4.16
N ARG A 74 -1.31 14.79 4.88
CA ARG A 74 -0.69 16.12 4.79
C ARG A 74 -0.08 16.38 3.41
N ALA A 75 0.37 15.33 2.74
CA ALA A 75 0.89 15.46 1.39
C ALA A 75 -0.21 15.60 0.34
N GLY A 76 -1.47 15.60 0.76
CA GLY A 76 -2.61 15.80 -0.13
C GLY A 76 -3.18 14.51 -0.71
N HIS A 77 -2.84 13.37 -0.14
CA HIS A 77 -3.30 12.09 -0.66
C HIS A 77 -4.46 11.53 0.16
N ARG A 78 -5.39 10.89 -0.51
CA ARG A 78 -6.48 10.16 0.13
C ARG A 78 -6.07 8.71 0.24
N VAL A 79 -6.28 8.15 1.43
CA VAL A 79 -5.85 6.79 1.75
C VAL A 79 -7.07 5.94 2.11
N ALA A 80 -7.11 4.73 1.59
CA ALA A 80 -8.10 3.73 1.96
C ALA A 80 -7.38 2.46 2.43
N ILE A 81 -7.88 1.87 3.49
CA ILE A 81 -7.30 0.67 4.08
C ILE A 81 -8.31 -0.45 3.96
N PHE A 82 -7.86 -1.60 3.45
CA PHE A 82 -8.67 -2.78 3.25
C PHE A 82 -8.02 -3.99 3.91
N GLY A 83 -8.82 -4.90 4.31
CA GLY A 83 -8.39 -6.11 5.00
C GLY A 83 -9.15 -6.33 6.26
#